data_195d12c73b6b41ca2add3d8ebbd732a3
#
_entry.id   195d12c73b6b41ca2add3d8ebbd732a3
#
_cell.length_a   1.000
_cell.length_b   1.000
_cell.length_c   1.000
_cell.angle_alpha   90.00
_cell.angle_beta   90.00
_cell.angle_gamma   90.00
#
_symmetry.space_group_name_H-M   'P 1'
#
loop_
_entity.id
_entity.type
_entity.pdbx_description
1 polymer ?
#
loop_
_entity_poly.entity_id
_entity_poly.type
_entity_poly.pdbx_seq_one_letter_code
_entity_poly.pdbx_strand_id
1 'polypeptide(L)'
;ADVFRANDDGEPSGSAGRPILGQIDSRGLSDVLVVVVRYFGGIKLGIPGLIRAYKTSSEDALSQAEVVEKIAAVNYRVEFGYMAMNFVMKVLKDLKMEAGDQQFDMRCSAVVRVRLSAERDFLLRMGDIDDCVVTKI
;
A
#
# COMPACT_ATOMS: atom_id res chain seq x y z
N ALA A 1 5.29 1.76 -5.39
CA ALA A 1 4.43 2.53 -6.25
C ALA A 1 4.77 4.00 -6.12
N ASP A 2 4.95 4.61 -7.25
CA ASP A 2 5.64 5.86 -7.33
C ASP A 2 4.68 7.00 -7.70
N VAL A 3 3.47 6.92 -7.14
CA VAL A 3 2.48 7.99 -7.27
C VAL A 3 2.63 8.92 -6.08
N PHE A 4 2.95 10.17 -6.37
CA PHE A 4 3.04 11.20 -5.35
C PHE A 4 2.37 12.48 -5.84
N ARG A 5 1.98 13.32 -4.91
CA ARG A 5 1.36 14.60 -5.19
C ARG A 5 1.80 15.64 -4.17
N ALA A 6 2.11 16.82 -4.64
CA ALA A 6 2.37 17.99 -3.82
C ALA A 6 1.45 19.13 -4.26
N ASN A 7 0.91 19.88 -3.30
CA ASN A 7 -0.01 20.99 -3.58
C ASN A 7 0.31 22.14 -2.63
N ASP A 8 0.49 23.32 -3.18
CA ASP A 8 0.76 24.54 -2.42
C ASP A 8 -0.50 25.22 -1.88
N ASP A 9 -1.66 24.88 -2.40
CA ASP A 9 -2.97 25.41 -1.99
C ASP A 9 -2.99 26.94 -1.87
N GLY A 10 -2.50 27.63 -2.92
CA GLY A 10 -2.47 29.09 -2.98
C GLY A 10 -1.22 29.74 -2.39
N GLU A 11 -0.35 29.00 -1.73
CA GLU A 11 0.95 29.51 -1.32
C GLU A 11 1.87 29.75 -2.53
N PRO A 12 2.91 30.59 -2.41
CA PRO A 12 3.87 30.76 -3.51
C PRO A 12 4.45 29.44 -3.98
N SER A 13 4.64 29.31 -5.29
CA SER A 13 5.08 28.07 -5.91
C SER A 13 6.31 27.45 -5.24
N GLY A 14 6.20 26.19 -4.84
CA GLY A 14 7.28 25.44 -4.22
C GLY A 14 7.53 25.74 -2.74
N SER A 15 6.70 26.58 -2.11
CA SER A 15 6.92 27.01 -0.72
C SER A 15 6.21 26.14 0.32
N ALA A 16 5.30 25.28 -0.09
CA ALA A 16 4.50 24.45 0.82
C ALA A 16 4.55 22.96 0.44
N GLY A 17 3.98 22.60 -0.70
CA GLY A 17 3.83 21.20 -1.08
C GLY A 17 5.14 20.44 -1.20
N ARG A 18 6.15 21.03 -1.82
CA ARG A 18 7.47 20.40 -1.96
C ARG A 18 8.21 20.22 -0.62
N PRO A 19 8.25 21.21 0.27
CA PRO A 19 8.83 21.01 1.61
C PRO A 19 8.16 19.89 2.39
N ILE A 20 6.82 19.76 2.29
CA ILE A 20 6.08 18.68 2.94
C ILE A 20 6.44 17.33 2.33
N LEU A 21 6.37 17.22 1.01
CA LEU A 21 6.71 15.98 0.30
C LEU A 21 8.15 15.55 0.58
N GLY A 22 9.08 16.50 0.64
CA GLY A 22 10.48 16.22 0.98
C GLY A 22 10.66 15.55 2.33
N GLN A 23 9.79 15.83 3.30
CA GLN A 23 9.83 15.17 4.60
C GLN A 23 9.34 13.73 4.53
N ILE A 24 8.33 13.46 3.71
CA ILE A 24 7.88 12.10 3.45
C ILE A 24 9.00 11.29 2.80
N ASP A 25 9.62 11.84 1.77
CA ASP A 25 10.70 11.18 1.02
C ASP A 25 11.93 10.93 1.89
N SER A 26 12.32 11.90 2.73
CA SER A 26 13.49 11.77 3.60
C SER A 26 13.35 10.65 4.63
N ARG A 27 12.11 10.26 4.95
CA ARG A 27 11.81 9.18 5.89
C ARG A 27 11.50 7.86 5.18
N GLY A 28 11.53 7.83 3.85
CA GLY A 28 11.25 6.64 3.06
C GLY A 28 9.83 6.11 3.23
N LEU A 29 8.87 6.99 3.49
CA LEU A 29 7.49 6.59 3.74
C LEU A 29 6.68 6.50 2.45
N SER A 30 5.69 5.62 2.45
CA SER A 30 4.67 5.49 1.41
C SER A 30 3.30 5.34 2.06
N ASP A 31 2.24 5.43 1.26
CA ASP A 31 0.85 5.33 1.74
C ASP A 31 0.55 6.32 2.87
N VAL A 32 0.98 7.57 2.68
CA VAL A 32 0.84 8.63 3.66
C VAL A 32 0.29 9.90 3.02
N LEU A 33 -0.56 10.59 3.74
CA LEU A 33 -1.06 11.91 3.41
C LEU A 33 -0.69 12.87 4.53
N VAL A 34 0.01 13.95 4.19
CA VAL A 34 0.34 15.03 5.13
C VAL A 34 -0.40 16.29 4.72
N VAL A 35 -1.15 16.84 5.64
CA VAL A 35 -1.88 18.11 5.46
C VAL A 35 -1.40 19.08 6.53
N VAL A 36 -0.94 20.24 6.12
CA VAL A 36 -0.55 21.32 7.03
C VAL A 36 -1.53 22.46 6.90
N VAL A 37 -2.15 22.84 8.02
CA VAL A 37 -3.07 23.96 8.09
C VAL A 37 -2.33 25.18 8.58
N ARG A 38 -2.48 26.29 7.86
CA ARG A 38 -1.87 27.55 8.24
C ARG A 38 -2.95 28.58 8.61
N TYR A 39 -2.75 29.23 9.73
CA TYR A 39 -3.56 30.38 10.11
C TYR A 39 -2.81 31.65 9.73
N PHE A 40 -3.46 32.50 8.95
CA PHE A 40 -2.90 33.81 8.57
C PHE A 40 -3.00 34.79 9.73
N GLY A 41 -1.91 35.46 10.03
CA GLY A 41 -1.93 36.47 11.09
C GLY A 41 -0.69 37.32 11.13
N GLY A 42 -0.83 38.60 10.94
CA GLY A 42 0.05 39.71 11.30
C GLY A 42 1.50 39.72 10.75
N ILE A 43 2.21 38.63 10.78
CA ILE A 43 3.63 38.59 10.40
C ILE A 43 3.79 37.90 9.04
N LYS A 44 4.44 38.61 8.12
CA LYS A 44 4.78 38.06 6.80
C LYS A 44 6.06 37.23 6.91
N LEU A 45 5.95 35.93 6.62
CA LEU A 45 7.08 35.00 6.73
C LEU A 45 8.07 35.12 5.56
N GLY A 46 7.60 35.49 4.37
CA GLY A 46 8.36 35.40 3.15
C GLY A 46 8.51 33.94 2.67
N ILE A 47 8.99 33.76 1.45
CA ILE A 47 9.13 32.42 0.85
C ILE A 47 10.05 31.51 1.67
N PRO A 48 11.27 31.95 2.07
CA PRO A 48 12.14 31.10 2.91
C PRO A 48 11.51 30.72 4.26
N GLY A 49 10.78 31.64 4.87
CA GLY A 49 10.08 31.40 6.13
C GLY A 49 8.93 30.40 5.97
N LEU A 50 8.18 30.48 4.88
CA LEU A 50 7.12 29.51 4.55
C LEU A 50 7.69 28.12 4.34
N ILE A 51 8.75 28.00 3.56
CA ILE A 51 9.42 26.70 3.32
C ILE A 51 9.82 26.06 4.64
N ARG A 52 10.44 26.83 5.50
CA ARG A 52 10.90 26.36 6.81
C ARG A 52 9.74 25.96 7.70
N ALA A 53 8.66 26.73 7.73
CA ALA A 53 7.50 26.46 8.55
C ALA A 53 6.80 25.17 8.11
N TYR A 54 6.58 24.99 6.81
CA TYR A 54 5.94 23.78 6.27
C TYR A 54 6.82 22.54 6.47
N LYS A 55 8.13 22.69 6.28
CA LYS A 55 9.10 21.62 6.54
C LYS A 55 9.08 21.21 8.01
N THR A 56 9.21 22.15 8.91
CA THR A 56 9.28 21.88 10.36
C THR A 56 7.99 21.27 10.88
N SER A 57 6.84 21.79 10.45
CA SER A 57 5.53 21.27 10.85
C SER A 57 5.31 19.83 10.41
N SER A 58 5.62 19.52 9.15
CA SER A 58 5.50 18.15 8.63
C SER A 58 6.52 17.21 9.26
N GLU A 59 7.75 17.64 9.48
CA GLU A 59 8.77 16.86 10.18
C GLU A 59 8.33 16.50 11.59
N ASP A 60 7.78 17.46 12.34
CA ASP A 60 7.28 17.23 13.68
C ASP A 60 6.12 16.21 13.69
N ALA A 61 5.15 16.38 12.81
CA ALA A 61 4.02 15.45 12.71
C ALA A 61 4.47 14.03 12.39
N LEU A 62 5.37 13.87 11.43
CA LEU A 62 5.87 12.56 11.03
C LEU A 62 6.72 11.91 12.12
N SER A 63 7.48 12.70 12.90
CA SER A 63 8.28 12.18 14.01
C SER A 63 7.44 11.60 15.14
N GLN A 64 6.21 12.09 15.30
CA GLN A 64 5.27 11.64 16.33
C GLN A 64 4.31 10.55 15.81
N ALA A 65 4.28 10.30 14.51
CA ALA A 65 3.41 9.30 13.92
C ALA A 65 3.94 7.89 14.16
N GLU A 66 3.02 6.95 14.32
CA GLU A 66 3.36 5.54 14.33
C GLU A 66 3.60 5.05 12.91
N VAL A 67 4.82 4.63 12.63
CA VAL A 67 5.22 4.07 11.33
C VAL A 67 5.15 2.56 11.40
N VAL A 68 4.38 1.96 10.49
CA VAL A 68 4.26 0.51 10.38
C VAL A 68 4.84 0.04 9.07
N GLU A 69 5.52 -1.10 9.11
CA GLU A 69 6.04 -1.73 7.92
C GLU A 69 5.10 -2.85 7.50
N LYS A 70 4.64 -2.81 6.26
CA LYS A 70 3.74 -3.81 5.71
C LYS A 70 4.36 -4.47 4.49
N ILE A 71 4.10 -5.76 4.35
CA ILE A 71 4.51 -6.51 3.18
C ILE A 71 3.52 -6.20 2.05
N ALA A 72 4.04 -5.76 0.89
CA ALA A 72 3.23 -5.53 -0.28
C ALA A 72 2.61 -6.84 -0.77
N ALA A 73 1.30 -6.84 -0.97
CA ALA A 73 0.55 -8.02 -1.34
C ALA A 73 -0.66 -7.66 -2.22
N VAL A 74 -1.14 -8.63 -2.95
CA VAL A 74 -2.38 -8.56 -3.74
C VAL A 74 -3.29 -9.71 -3.37
N ASN A 75 -4.59 -9.52 -3.55
CA ASN A 75 -5.57 -10.55 -3.26
C ASN A 75 -6.00 -11.26 -4.53
N TYR A 76 -6.12 -12.57 -4.43
CA TYR A 76 -6.64 -13.43 -5.48
C TYR A 76 -7.80 -14.27 -4.96
N ARG A 77 -8.80 -14.44 -5.78
CA ARG A 77 -9.83 -15.45 -5.56
C ARG A 77 -9.44 -16.70 -6.32
N VAL A 78 -9.41 -17.83 -5.62
CA VAL A 78 -9.14 -19.14 -6.20
C VAL A 78 -10.44 -19.94 -6.16
N GLU A 79 -10.90 -20.37 -7.33
CA GLU A 79 -12.07 -21.22 -7.47
C GLU A 79 -11.65 -22.56 -8.05
N PHE A 80 -12.08 -23.65 -7.44
CA PHE A 80 -11.64 -24.99 -7.81
C PHE A 80 -12.67 -26.05 -7.50
N GLY A 81 -12.59 -27.15 -8.23
CA GLY A 81 -13.40 -28.33 -7.95
C GLY A 81 -12.87 -29.08 -6.73
N TYR A 82 -13.71 -29.88 -6.15
CA TYR A 82 -13.39 -30.63 -4.92
C TYR A 82 -12.14 -31.51 -5.09
N MET A 83 -11.96 -32.09 -6.28
CA MET A 83 -10.83 -32.98 -6.56
C MET A 83 -9.49 -32.21 -6.63
N ALA A 84 -9.52 -30.91 -6.87
CA ALA A 84 -8.33 -30.08 -6.91
C ALA A 84 -7.90 -29.59 -5.52
N MET A 85 -8.70 -29.77 -4.48
CA MET A 85 -8.49 -29.20 -3.16
C MET A 85 -7.09 -29.52 -2.60
N ASN A 86 -6.66 -30.78 -2.67
CA ASN A 86 -5.36 -31.17 -2.11
C ASN A 86 -4.19 -30.46 -2.82
N PHE A 87 -4.29 -30.29 -4.12
CA PHE A 87 -3.27 -29.58 -4.91
C PHE A 87 -3.25 -28.08 -4.57
N VAL A 88 -4.41 -27.46 -4.45
CA VAL A 88 -4.52 -26.06 -4.06
C VAL A 88 -3.93 -25.83 -2.67
N MET A 89 -4.32 -26.64 -1.70
CA MET A 89 -3.84 -26.50 -0.32
C MET A 89 -2.35 -26.77 -0.20
N LYS A 90 -1.79 -27.67 -1.01
CA LYS A 90 -0.34 -27.90 -1.06
C LYS A 90 0.41 -26.66 -1.53
N VAL A 91 -0.05 -26.00 -2.58
CA VAL A 91 0.57 -24.77 -3.08
C VAL A 91 0.57 -23.70 -2.01
N LEU A 92 -0.57 -23.51 -1.33
CA LEU A 92 -0.68 -22.52 -0.27
C LEU A 92 0.26 -22.81 0.89
N LYS A 93 0.36 -24.07 1.28
CA LYS A 93 1.28 -24.50 2.34
C LYS A 93 2.74 -24.28 1.95
N ASP A 94 3.13 -24.69 0.75
CA ASP A 94 4.50 -24.55 0.27
C ASP A 94 4.92 -23.07 0.18
N LEU A 95 4.03 -22.21 -0.24
CA LEU A 95 4.28 -20.77 -0.37
C LEU A 95 3.97 -20.00 0.93
N LYS A 96 3.57 -20.70 1.99
CA LYS A 96 3.21 -20.11 3.30
C LYS A 96 2.14 -19.02 3.17
N MET A 97 1.09 -19.34 2.45
CA MET A 97 -0.06 -18.46 2.24
C MET A 97 -1.28 -19.00 2.97
N GLU A 98 -2.09 -18.10 3.51
CA GLU A 98 -3.32 -18.45 4.19
C GLU A 98 -4.51 -18.18 3.30
N ALA A 99 -5.49 -19.09 3.33
CA ALA A 99 -6.76 -18.94 2.63
C ALA A 99 -7.79 -18.35 3.57
N GLY A 100 -8.40 -17.24 3.15
CA GLY A 100 -9.54 -16.64 3.83
C GLY A 100 -10.82 -16.82 3.03
N ASP A 101 -11.96 -16.45 3.62
CA ASP A 101 -13.28 -16.50 2.98
C ASP A 101 -13.53 -17.83 2.24
N GLN A 102 -13.19 -18.94 2.90
CA GLN A 102 -13.32 -20.25 2.30
C GLN A 102 -14.78 -20.67 2.22
N GLN A 103 -15.19 -21.14 1.04
CA GLN A 103 -16.50 -21.71 0.78
C GLN A 103 -16.33 -23.08 0.16
N PHE A 104 -17.05 -24.05 0.71
CA PHE A 104 -16.98 -25.45 0.29
C PHE A 104 -18.38 -25.93 -0.12
N ASP A 105 -18.83 -25.45 -1.27
CA ASP A 105 -20.08 -25.88 -1.90
C ASP A 105 -19.80 -26.88 -3.04
N MET A 106 -20.63 -26.89 -4.05
CA MET A 106 -20.40 -27.67 -5.28
C MET A 106 -19.09 -27.23 -5.97
N ARG A 107 -18.77 -25.96 -5.87
CA ARG A 107 -17.45 -25.38 -6.18
C ARG A 107 -16.84 -24.86 -4.90
N CYS A 108 -15.55 -25.04 -4.76
CA CYS A 108 -14.79 -24.49 -3.63
C CYS A 108 -14.19 -23.13 -4.03
N SER A 109 -14.12 -22.21 -3.10
CA SER A 109 -13.47 -20.94 -3.30
C SER A 109 -12.72 -20.46 -2.06
N ALA A 110 -11.68 -19.68 -2.27
CA ALA A 110 -10.91 -19.06 -1.20
C ALA A 110 -10.33 -17.74 -1.69
N VAL A 111 -10.13 -16.80 -0.77
CA VAL A 111 -9.39 -15.57 -1.03
C VAL A 111 -7.99 -15.72 -0.44
N VAL A 112 -6.98 -15.50 -1.26
CA VAL A 112 -5.58 -15.65 -0.86
C VAL A 112 -4.88 -14.31 -0.98
N ARG A 113 -4.22 -13.91 0.10
CA ARG A 113 -3.35 -12.73 0.07
C ARG A 113 -1.96 -13.17 -0.36
N VAL A 114 -1.55 -12.69 -1.53
CA VAL A 114 -0.31 -13.12 -2.18
C VAL A 114 0.73 -12.01 -2.08
N ARG A 115 1.86 -12.30 -1.46
CA ARG A 115 3.00 -11.37 -1.45
C ARG A 115 3.46 -11.14 -2.88
N LEU A 116 3.81 -9.88 -3.23
CA LEU A 116 4.29 -9.57 -4.57
C LEU A 116 5.52 -10.41 -4.95
N SER A 117 6.40 -10.70 -3.99
CA SER A 117 7.59 -11.54 -4.23
C SER A 117 7.27 -12.99 -4.60
N ALA A 118 6.09 -13.47 -4.25
CA ALA A 118 5.65 -14.84 -4.52
C ALA A 118 4.54 -14.92 -5.59
N GLU A 119 4.12 -13.78 -6.14
CA GLU A 119 3.00 -13.73 -7.08
C GLU A 119 3.24 -14.60 -8.31
N ARG A 120 4.42 -14.52 -8.89
CA ARG A 120 4.77 -15.30 -10.07
C ARG A 120 4.71 -16.79 -9.81
N ASP A 121 5.32 -17.27 -8.74
CA ASP A 121 5.29 -18.69 -8.36
C ASP A 121 3.87 -19.16 -8.06
N PHE A 122 3.09 -18.35 -7.37
CA PHE A 122 1.70 -18.63 -7.07
C PHE A 122 0.89 -18.83 -8.35
N LEU A 123 0.98 -17.91 -9.29
CA LEU A 123 0.24 -17.98 -10.55
C LEU A 123 0.67 -19.17 -11.41
N LEU A 124 1.95 -19.45 -11.48
CA LEU A 124 2.48 -20.60 -12.23
C LEU A 124 1.99 -21.92 -11.63
N ARG A 125 2.09 -22.08 -10.32
CA ARG A 125 1.72 -23.32 -9.66
C ARG A 125 0.21 -23.57 -9.66
N MET A 126 -0.60 -22.50 -9.44
CA MET A 126 -2.05 -22.61 -9.53
C MET A 126 -2.50 -22.89 -10.97
N GLY A 127 -1.82 -22.31 -11.96
CA GLY A 127 -2.11 -22.57 -13.37
C GLY A 127 -1.88 -24.00 -13.82
N ASP A 128 -1.04 -24.75 -13.12
CA ASP A 128 -0.79 -26.16 -13.40
C ASP A 128 -1.85 -27.11 -12.81
N ILE A 129 -2.76 -26.59 -12.01
CA ILE A 129 -3.81 -27.40 -11.38
C ILE A 129 -5.04 -27.43 -12.31
N ASP A 130 -5.51 -28.63 -12.64
CA ASP A 130 -6.74 -28.79 -13.40
C ASP A 130 -7.94 -28.34 -12.57
N ASP A 131 -8.92 -27.72 -13.25
CA ASP A 131 -10.15 -27.21 -12.63
C ASP A 131 -9.88 -26.20 -11.50
N CYS A 132 -8.95 -25.30 -11.74
CA CYS A 132 -8.60 -24.23 -10.82
C CYS A 132 -8.53 -22.90 -11.59
N VAL A 133 -9.31 -21.92 -11.16
CA VAL A 133 -9.36 -20.58 -11.77
C VAL A 133 -8.93 -19.55 -10.73
N VAL A 134 -7.99 -18.69 -11.10
CA VAL A 134 -7.45 -17.66 -10.24
C VAL A 134 -7.80 -16.30 -10.81
N THR A 135 -8.43 -15.46 -10.01
CA THR A 135 -8.85 -14.11 -10.41
C THR A 135 -8.33 -13.08 -9.43
N LYS A 136 -7.67 -12.07 -9.94
CA LYS A 136 -7.20 -10.94 -9.12
C LYS A 136 -8.39 -10.08 -8.69
N ILE A 137 -8.45 -9.76 -7.42
CA ILE A 137 -9.53 -8.96 -6.85
C ILE A 137 -9.03 -7.69 -6.16
#